data_282ac763c470eb927e611411b1058fa5
#
_entry.id   282ac763c470eb927e611411b1058fa5
#
_cell.length_a   1.000
_cell.length_b   1.000
_cell.length_c   1.000
_cell.angle_alpha   90.00
_cell.angle_beta   90.00
_cell.angle_gamma   90.00
#
_symmetry.space_group_name_H-M   'P 1'
#
loop_
_entity.id
_entity.type
_entity.pdbx_description
1 polymer ?
#
loop_
_entity_poly.entity_id
_entity_poly.type
_entity_poly.pdbx_seq_one_letter_code
_entity_poly.pdbx_strand_id
1 'polypeptide(L)'
;MKQFIDFINKSYTAFHAIKNLEEMLEKANFKKLTEDCSWELEPGCSYYVIRNTSSIIAFKIPKSTTNVGFNIVASHSDSPSFKVKPNGVVIDTANDFCKLNTEGYGGMITYSWFDRPLGVAGRVYTQSENSVKEHLVNFDETLVIPSVAIHLNRSGEFNPNMQIDMLPLFGNSSTSFDSILKKYVGNEEVISHDLFLYNKEEARLVGASNEYILSSRLDDLECSYTSIKALIESDAKAISLCAVFNNEEVGSRSNNGADST
;
A
#
# COMPACT_ATOMS: atom_id res chain seq x y z
N MET A 1 -9.14 -11.80 14.92
CA MET A 1 -9.91 -11.41 13.73
C MET A 1 -10.12 -9.89 13.63
N LYS A 2 -10.80 -9.23 14.59
CA LYS A 2 -11.08 -7.78 14.53
C LYS A 2 -9.82 -6.92 14.26
N GLN A 3 -8.73 -7.15 14.97
CA GLN A 3 -7.47 -6.41 14.78
C GLN A 3 -6.90 -6.53 13.36
N PHE A 4 -7.05 -7.69 12.72
CA PHE A 4 -6.63 -7.88 11.33
C PHE A 4 -7.53 -7.10 10.36
N ILE A 5 -8.85 -7.14 10.56
CA ILE A 5 -9.80 -6.35 9.75
C ILE A 5 -9.50 -4.84 9.91
N ASP A 6 -9.25 -4.37 11.13
CA ASP A 6 -8.88 -2.98 11.39
C ASP A 6 -7.55 -2.59 10.72
N PHE A 7 -6.56 -3.52 10.70
CA PHE A 7 -5.29 -3.32 10.03
C PHE A 7 -5.45 -3.21 8.50
N ILE A 8 -6.13 -4.16 7.86
CA ILE A 8 -6.27 -4.18 6.40
C ILE A 8 -7.10 -2.99 5.90
N ASN A 9 -8.11 -2.56 6.66
CA ASN A 9 -8.94 -1.40 6.33
C ASN A 9 -8.17 -0.08 6.37
N LYS A 10 -7.05 0.00 7.11
CA LYS A 10 -6.17 1.16 7.18
C LYS A 10 -4.95 1.06 6.27
N SER A 11 -4.70 -0.10 5.70
CA SER A 11 -3.52 -0.38 4.86
C SER A 11 -3.86 -0.21 3.38
N TYR A 12 -4.15 1.03 2.97
CA TYR A 12 -4.60 1.37 1.60
C TYR A 12 -3.54 1.09 0.54
N THR A 13 -2.27 1.31 0.87
CA THR A 13 -1.09 1.09 0.02
C THR A 13 0.05 0.52 0.86
N ALA A 14 1.15 0.10 0.21
CA ALA A 14 2.37 -0.35 0.90
C ALA A 14 2.84 0.64 1.98
N PHE A 15 2.78 1.95 1.71
CA PHE A 15 3.19 2.99 2.67
C PHE A 15 2.32 2.99 3.94
N HIS A 16 1.01 2.87 3.77
CA HIS A 16 0.07 2.78 4.90
C HIS A 16 0.22 1.47 5.66
N ALA A 17 0.46 0.35 4.95
CA ALA A 17 0.68 -0.94 5.57
C ALA A 17 1.92 -0.90 6.47
N ILE A 18 3.05 -0.39 5.97
CA ILE A 18 4.27 -0.27 6.77
C ILE A 18 4.09 0.68 7.95
N LYS A 19 3.37 1.79 7.79
CA LYS A 19 3.06 2.68 8.90
C LYS A 19 2.25 1.98 10.00
N ASN A 20 1.25 1.19 9.62
CA ASN A 20 0.44 0.42 10.58
C ASN A 20 1.26 -0.70 11.26
N LEU A 21 2.17 -1.36 10.55
CA LEU A 21 3.08 -2.36 11.13
C LEU A 21 4.09 -1.70 12.07
N GLU A 22 4.63 -0.53 11.72
CA GLU A 22 5.48 0.27 12.59
C GLU A 22 4.78 0.56 13.92
N GLU A 23 3.54 1.04 13.88
CA GLU A 23 2.75 1.31 15.10
C GLU A 23 2.52 0.07 15.96
N MET A 24 2.37 -1.11 15.34
CA MET A 24 2.27 -2.38 16.09
C MET A 24 3.58 -2.73 16.81
N LEU A 25 4.72 -2.53 16.15
CA LEU A 25 6.04 -2.79 16.71
C LEU A 25 6.39 -1.79 17.82
N GLU A 26 6.09 -0.50 17.63
CA GLU A 26 6.28 0.54 18.65
C GLU A 26 5.48 0.22 19.93
N LYS A 27 4.20 -0.16 19.79
CA LYS A 27 3.34 -0.59 20.92
C LYS A 27 3.88 -1.83 21.62
N ALA A 28 4.65 -2.67 20.92
CA ALA A 28 5.32 -3.85 21.46
C ALA A 28 6.76 -3.57 21.97
N ASN A 29 7.15 -2.29 22.06
CA ASN A 29 8.45 -1.81 22.53
C ASN A 29 9.66 -2.28 21.68
N PHE A 30 9.48 -2.46 20.37
CA PHE A 30 10.60 -2.61 19.45
C PHE A 30 11.31 -1.27 19.28
N LYS A 31 12.64 -1.29 19.30
CA LYS A 31 13.47 -0.10 19.08
C LYS A 31 13.69 0.14 17.59
N LYS A 32 13.39 1.35 17.12
CA LYS A 32 13.69 1.74 15.73
C LYS A 32 15.19 1.90 15.52
N LEU A 33 15.70 1.34 14.43
CA LEU A 33 17.05 1.52 13.93
C LEU A 33 17.00 2.35 12.63
N THR A 34 18.11 3.04 12.33
CA THR A 34 18.30 3.75 11.05
C THR A 34 19.50 3.15 10.29
N GLU A 35 19.43 3.15 8.97
CA GLU A 35 20.46 2.50 8.13
C GLU A 35 21.77 3.29 8.03
N ASP A 36 21.72 4.58 8.36
CA ASP A 36 22.85 5.52 8.33
C ASP A 36 23.74 5.50 9.58
N CYS A 37 23.38 4.69 10.59
CA CYS A 37 24.08 4.59 11.86
C CYS A 37 24.57 3.16 12.12
N SER A 38 25.66 3.03 12.87
CA SER A 38 26.07 1.74 13.43
C SER A 38 25.07 1.25 14.48
N TRP A 39 24.71 -0.01 14.43
CA TRP A 39 23.74 -0.60 15.34
C TRP A 39 24.41 -1.23 16.56
N GLU A 40 24.01 -0.78 17.73
CA GLU A 40 24.37 -1.41 19.01
C GLU A 40 23.21 -2.33 19.42
N LEU A 41 23.39 -3.64 19.25
CA LEU A 41 22.37 -4.65 19.46
C LEU A 41 22.60 -5.39 20.77
N GLU A 42 21.56 -5.48 21.60
CA GLU A 42 21.62 -6.11 22.93
C GLU A 42 20.85 -7.44 22.94
N PRO A 43 21.37 -8.49 23.59
CA PRO A 43 20.64 -9.73 23.83
C PRO A 43 19.33 -9.49 24.58
N GLY A 44 18.25 -10.13 24.14
CA GLY A 44 16.92 -9.99 24.72
C GLY A 44 16.13 -8.77 24.24
N CYS A 45 16.72 -7.95 23.36
CA CYS A 45 16.04 -6.78 22.79
C CYS A 45 15.42 -7.07 21.42
N SER A 46 14.50 -6.20 21.03
CA SER A 46 13.75 -6.28 19.78
C SER A 46 13.91 -4.98 19.00
N TYR A 47 14.08 -5.10 17.70
CA TYR A 47 14.42 -3.98 16.82
C TYR A 47 13.64 -4.03 15.52
N TYR A 48 13.52 -2.88 14.84
CA TYR A 48 13.05 -2.80 13.46
C TYR A 48 13.76 -1.69 12.70
N VAL A 49 13.81 -1.83 11.39
CA VAL A 49 14.30 -0.84 10.44
C VAL A 49 13.32 -0.70 9.29
N ILE A 50 13.09 0.52 8.83
CA ILE A 50 12.22 0.83 7.69
C ILE A 50 13.07 1.42 6.58
N ARG A 51 12.88 0.92 5.36
CA ARG A 51 13.49 1.46 4.16
C ARG A 51 12.44 2.12 3.28
N ASN A 52 12.69 3.37 2.91
CA ASN A 52 11.88 4.15 1.97
C ASN A 52 10.37 4.14 2.29
N THR A 53 10.01 4.09 3.57
CA THR A 53 8.64 4.08 4.11
C THR A 53 7.71 2.99 3.56
N SER A 54 8.23 2.00 2.83
CA SER A 54 7.44 0.98 2.14
C SER A 54 7.88 -0.47 2.38
N SER A 55 9.00 -0.69 3.04
CA SER A 55 9.43 -2.01 3.51
C SER A 55 9.95 -1.94 4.95
N ILE A 56 9.83 -3.04 5.69
CA ILE A 56 10.23 -3.11 7.10
C ILE A 56 10.87 -4.47 7.39
N ILE A 57 11.94 -4.44 8.17
CA ILE A 57 12.54 -5.64 8.76
C ILE A 57 12.47 -5.49 10.26
N ALA A 58 11.83 -6.43 10.94
CA ALA A 58 11.74 -6.47 12.39
C ALA A 58 12.35 -7.76 12.92
N PHE A 59 13.07 -7.69 14.05
CA PHE A 59 13.72 -8.88 14.60
C PHE A 59 13.84 -8.84 16.12
N LYS A 60 13.91 -10.04 16.69
CA LYS A 60 14.19 -10.27 18.11
C LYS A 60 15.52 -10.99 18.29
N ILE A 61 16.32 -10.52 19.23
CA ILE A 61 17.56 -11.18 19.65
C ILE A 61 17.27 -11.98 20.92
N PRO A 62 17.56 -13.30 20.96
CA PRO A 62 17.35 -14.08 22.17
C PRO A 62 18.30 -13.63 23.29
N LYS A 63 17.94 -13.91 24.55
CA LYS A 63 18.79 -13.60 25.72
C LYS A 63 20.14 -14.30 25.67
N SER A 64 20.20 -15.52 25.13
CA SER A 64 21.45 -16.24 24.89
C SER A 64 21.75 -16.22 23.41
N THR A 65 22.93 -15.77 23.04
CA THR A 65 23.41 -15.68 21.64
C THR A 65 24.44 -16.76 21.29
N THR A 66 24.66 -17.77 22.17
CA THR A 66 25.58 -18.86 21.90
C THR A 66 24.91 -19.93 21.03
N ASN A 67 25.47 -20.21 19.86
CA ASN A 67 24.98 -21.23 18.91
C ASN A 67 23.53 -21.03 18.48
N VAL A 68 23.11 -19.79 18.24
CA VAL A 68 21.76 -19.48 17.75
C VAL A 68 21.71 -19.45 16.23
N GLY A 69 20.62 -19.97 15.68
CA GLY A 69 20.28 -19.85 14.27
C GLY A 69 19.34 -18.66 14.00
N PHE A 70 18.90 -18.55 12.75
CA PHE A 70 17.90 -17.59 12.31
C PHE A 70 16.58 -18.29 11.96
N ASN A 71 15.46 -17.69 12.39
CA ASN A 71 14.14 -17.99 11.89
C ASN A 71 13.67 -16.78 11.08
N ILE A 72 13.53 -16.93 9.78
CA ILE A 72 13.19 -15.83 8.86
C ILE A 72 11.85 -16.11 8.23
N VAL A 73 10.94 -15.14 8.30
CA VAL A 73 9.67 -15.12 7.56
C VAL A 73 9.67 -13.88 6.68
N ALA A 74 9.30 -14.06 5.41
CA ALA A 74 9.20 -12.98 4.45
C ALA A 74 7.79 -12.87 3.90
N SER A 75 7.37 -11.65 3.59
CA SER A 75 6.09 -11.27 2.99
C SER A 75 6.24 -9.96 2.23
N HIS A 76 5.17 -9.44 1.62
CA HIS A 76 5.23 -8.15 0.94
C HIS A 76 4.07 -7.23 1.29
N SER A 77 4.28 -5.93 1.10
CA SER A 77 3.35 -4.87 1.50
C SER A 77 2.51 -4.31 0.35
N ASP A 78 2.96 -4.50 -0.89
CA ASP A 78 2.27 -4.03 -2.09
C ASP A 78 1.19 -5.02 -2.55
N SER A 79 0.37 -4.57 -3.47
CA SER A 79 -0.70 -5.36 -4.09
C SER A 79 -0.96 -4.83 -5.49
N PRO A 80 -1.48 -5.64 -6.43
CA PRO A 80 -1.82 -5.18 -7.77
C PRO A 80 -2.78 -4.00 -7.73
N SER A 81 -2.50 -2.98 -8.52
CA SER A 81 -3.25 -1.71 -8.49
C SER A 81 -3.05 -0.90 -9.75
N PHE A 82 -3.62 0.30 -9.76
CA PHE A 82 -3.34 1.35 -10.74
C PHE A 82 -2.56 2.48 -10.08
N LYS A 83 -1.38 2.78 -10.62
CA LYS A 83 -0.56 3.92 -10.19
C LYS A 83 -0.97 5.18 -10.94
N VAL A 84 -1.12 6.29 -10.22
CA VAL A 84 -1.40 7.60 -10.83
C VAL A 84 -0.13 8.12 -11.50
N LYS A 85 -0.26 8.51 -12.77
CA LYS A 85 0.85 9.08 -13.55
C LYS A 85 1.14 10.53 -13.11
N PRO A 86 2.36 11.04 -13.34
CA PRO A 86 2.69 12.45 -13.07
C PRO A 86 1.73 13.44 -13.73
N ASN A 87 1.25 13.11 -14.93
CA ASN A 87 0.18 13.85 -15.64
C ASN A 87 -1.19 13.42 -15.12
N GLY A 88 -1.55 13.80 -13.91
CA GLY A 88 -2.63 13.34 -13.06
C GLY A 88 -3.99 13.11 -13.72
N VAL A 89 -4.37 13.86 -14.77
CA VAL A 89 -5.71 13.77 -15.39
C VAL A 89 -5.68 13.75 -16.91
N VAL A 90 -6.70 13.13 -17.50
CA VAL A 90 -7.05 13.20 -18.90
C VAL A 90 -8.41 13.91 -19.02
N ILE A 91 -8.44 15.04 -19.72
CA ILE A 91 -9.61 15.92 -19.82
C ILE A 91 -10.33 15.68 -21.14
N ASP A 92 -11.65 15.49 -21.09
CA ASP A 92 -12.54 15.51 -22.24
C ASP A 92 -13.48 16.73 -22.13
N THR A 93 -13.11 17.81 -22.81
CA THR A 93 -13.90 19.06 -22.80
C THR A 93 -15.19 18.97 -23.60
N ALA A 94 -15.26 18.08 -24.57
CA ALA A 94 -16.46 17.92 -25.42
C ALA A 94 -17.60 17.26 -24.65
N ASN A 95 -17.28 16.38 -23.68
CA ASN A 95 -18.25 15.65 -22.88
C ASN A 95 -18.27 16.10 -21.40
N ASP A 96 -17.55 17.16 -21.08
CA ASP A 96 -17.44 17.76 -19.72
C ASP A 96 -17.10 16.77 -18.62
N PHE A 97 -16.06 15.93 -18.81
CA PHE A 97 -15.51 15.10 -17.76
C PHE A 97 -13.98 15.02 -17.79
N CYS A 98 -13.40 14.63 -16.69
CA CYS A 98 -12.01 14.18 -16.64
C CYS A 98 -11.88 12.82 -15.96
N LYS A 99 -10.87 12.08 -16.37
CA LYS A 99 -10.47 10.81 -15.79
C LYS A 99 -9.12 10.95 -15.10
N LEU A 100 -8.90 10.24 -14.01
CA LEU A 100 -7.59 10.15 -13.41
C LEU A 100 -6.69 9.32 -14.33
N ASN A 101 -5.51 9.85 -14.66
CA ASN A 101 -4.56 9.20 -15.58
C ASN A 101 -3.73 8.17 -14.80
N THR A 102 -3.94 6.90 -15.10
CA THR A 102 -3.32 5.80 -14.37
C THR A 102 -2.63 4.81 -15.28
N GLU A 103 -1.76 4.01 -14.73
CA GLU A 103 -1.12 2.85 -15.34
C GLU A 103 -1.22 1.63 -14.43
N GLY A 104 -1.20 0.43 -15.02
CA GLY A 104 -1.22 -0.81 -14.24
C GLY A 104 0.05 -0.98 -13.42
N TYR A 105 -0.10 -1.43 -12.19
CA TYR A 105 0.97 -1.82 -11.28
C TYR A 105 0.76 -3.28 -10.88
N GLY A 106 1.68 -4.16 -11.26
CA GLY A 106 1.55 -5.60 -11.06
C GLY A 106 0.56 -6.28 -12.00
N GLY A 107 0.38 -7.57 -11.83
CA GLY A 107 -0.60 -8.38 -12.54
C GLY A 107 -1.96 -8.35 -11.87
N MET A 108 -3.05 -8.04 -12.61
CA MET A 108 -4.37 -7.94 -12.01
C MET A 108 -5.48 -8.53 -12.87
N ILE A 109 -6.55 -8.95 -12.22
CA ILE A 109 -7.81 -9.33 -12.87
C ILE A 109 -8.64 -8.07 -13.09
N THR A 110 -8.73 -7.60 -14.33
CA THR A 110 -9.29 -6.29 -14.68
C THR A 110 -10.78 -6.15 -14.39
N TYR A 111 -11.59 -7.21 -14.57
CA TYR A 111 -13.03 -7.12 -14.36
C TYR A 111 -13.41 -6.80 -12.89
N SER A 112 -12.56 -7.14 -11.92
CA SER A 112 -12.82 -6.87 -10.50
C SER A 112 -12.70 -5.39 -10.12
N TRP A 113 -12.26 -4.53 -11.03
CA TRP A 113 -12.10 -3.09 -10.81
C TRP A 113 -13.27 -2.23 -11.29
N PHE A 114 -14.16 -2.81 -12.11
CA PHE A 114 -15.33 -2.09 -12.63
C PHE A 114 -16.44 -1.96 -11.59
N ASP A 115 -17.19 -0.84 -11.66
CA ASP A 115 -18.39 -0.53 -10.87
C ASP A 115 -18.20 -0.59 -9.34
N ARG A 116 -16.97 -0.39 -8.89
CA ARG A 116 -16.61 -0.36 -7.46
C ARG A 116 -16.25 1.05 -7.00
N PRO A 117 -16.51 1.39 -5.73
CA PRO A 117 -16.00 2.62 -5.15
C PRO A 117 -14.48 2.54 -5.00
N LEU A 118 -13.77 3.37 -5.75
CA LEU A 118 -12.30 3.44 -5.71
C LEU A 118 -11.85 4.68 -4.96
N GLY A 119 -10.79 4.54 -4.16
CA GLY A 119 -10.08 5.62 -3.51
C GLY A 119 -8.70 5.84 -4.14
N VAL A 120 -8.08 6.95 -3.79
CA VAL A 120 -6.70 7.28 -4.12
C VAL A 120 -5.94 7.46 -2.82
N ALA A 121 -4.84 6.74 -2.66
CA ALA A 121 -3.98 6.86 -1.49
C ALA A 121 -2.51 6.67 -1.87
N GLY A 122 -1.61 7.08 -0.99
CA GLY A 122 -0.18 6.92 -1.20
C GLY A 122 0.63 7.99 -0.49
N ARG A 123 1.73 8.40 -1.10
CA ARG A 123 2.57 9.47 -0.57
C ARG A 123 2.77 10.57 -1.59
N VAL A 124 2.93 11.79 -1.08
CA VAL A 124 3.20 13.00 -1.85
C VAL A 124 4.43 13.68 -1.25
N TYR A 125 5.33 14.10 -2.09
CA TYR A 125 6.50 14.87 -1.68
C TYR A 125 6.31 16.33 -2.01
N THR A 126 6.53 17.18 -1.02
CA THR A 126 6.51 18.64 -1.17
C THR A 126 7.89 19.21 -0.86
N GLN A 127 8.17 20.36 -1.47
CA GLN A 127 9.39 21.12 -1.19
C GLN A 127 9.04 22.43 -0.50
N SER A 128 9.66 22.65 0.64
CA SER A 128 9.77 23.97 1.27
C SER A 128 11.22 24.44 1.19
N GLU A 129 11.50 25.72 1.43
CA GLU A 129 12.77 26.43 1.16
C GLU A 129 14.06 25.60 1.31
N ASN A 130 14.17 24.69 2.28
CA ASN A 130 15.38 23.92 2.55
C ASN A 130 15.15 22.42 2.83
N SER A 131 13.94 21.90 2.64
CA SER A 131 13.63 20.51 2.97
C SER A 131 12.58 19.89 2.05
N VAL A 132 12.73 18.60 1.79
CA VAL A 132 11.70 17.77 1.18
C VAL A 132 10.92 17.09 2.29
N LYS A 133 9.59 17.14 2.20
CA LYS A 133 8.69 16.54 3.18
C LYS A 133 7.80 15.50 2.52
N GLU A 134 7.69 14.34 3.15
CA GLU A 134 6.78 13.29 2.75
C GLU A 134 5.45 13.43 3.49
N HIS A 135 4.34 13.32 2.75
CA HIS A 135 2.98 13.30 3.27
C HIS A 135 2.32 11.98 2.89
N LEU A 136 1.89 11.22 3.86
CA LEU A 136 1.04 10.06 3.65
C LEU A 136 -0.40 10.53 3.51
N VAL A 137 -1.05 10.24 2.38
CA VAL A 137 -2.36 10.77 2.04
C VAL A 137 -3.36 9.67 1.65
N ASN A 138 -4.62 9.92 1.96
CA ASN A 138 -5.76 9.14 1.50
C ASN A 138 -6.89 10.13 1.15
N PHE A 139 -7.32 10.12 -0.11
CA PHE A 139 -8.30 11.07 -0.61
C PHE A 139 -9.73 10.70 -0.15
N ASP A 140 -10.49 11.72 0.22
CA ASP A 140 -11.92 11.56 0.56
C ASP A 140 -12.75 11.26 -0.68
N GLU A 141 -12.31 11.74 -1.85
CA GLU A 141 -12.96 11.58 -3.13
C GLU A 141 -13.13 10.09 -3.46
N THR A 142 -14.29 9.76 -4.03
CA THR A 142 -14.60 8.40 -4.50
C THR A 142 -14.71 8.40 -6.01
N LEU A 143 -13.96 7.51 -6.64
CA LEU A 143 -13.89 7.33 -8.07
C LEU A 143 -14.58 6.04 -8.49
N VAL A 144 -14.83 5.88 -9.79
CA VAL A 144 -15.35 4.64 -10.36
C VAL A 144 -14.80 4.44 -11.78
N ILE A 145 -14.52 3.19 -12.12
CA ILE A 145 -14.32 2.75 -13.51
C ILE A 145 -15.65 2.16 -13.95
N PRO A 146 -16.46 2.89 -14.75
CA PRO A 146 -17.79 2.42 -15.12
C PRO A 146 -17.72 1.32 -16.16
N SER A 147 -18.53 0.28 -16.00
CA SER A 147 -18.76 -0.72 -17.04
C SER A 147 -19.68 -0.15 -18.15
N VAL A 148 -19.64 -0.82 -19.30
CA VAL A 148 -20.47 -0.44 -20.45
C VAL A 148 -21.81 -1.16 -20.38
N ALA A 149 -22.90 -0.43 -20.64
CA ALA A 149 -24.23 -1.02 -20.70
C ALA A 149 -24.34 -2.06 -21.84
N ILE A 150 -25.12 -3.12 -21.59
CA ILE A 150 -25.32 -4.22 -22.55
C ILE A 150 -25.73 -3.75 -23.97
N HIS A 151 -26.40 -2.61 -24.05
CA HIS A 151 -26.82 -2.04 -25.33
C HIS A 151 -25.66 -1.59 -26.21
N LEU A 152 -24.51 -1.26 -25.59
CA LEU A 152 -23.28 -0.81 -26.25
C LEU A 152 -22.26 -1.94 -26.43
N ASN A 153 -22.40 -3.04 -25.70
CA ASN A 153 -21.55 -4.23 -25.80
C ASN A 153 -22.41 -5.52 -25.83
N ARG A 154 -23.08 -5.79 -26.94
CA ARG A 154 -23.97 -6.96 -27.09
C ARG A 154 -23.22 -8.27 -27.25
N SER A 155 -21.93 -8.25 -27.64
CA SER A 155 -21.12 -9.46 -27.77
C SER A 155 -20.84 -10.12 -26.41
N GLY A 156 -20.87 -9.33 -25.33
CA GLY A 156 -20.45 -9.78 -24.01
C GLY A 156 -18.95 -10.00 -23.87
N GLU A 157 -18.16 -9.66 -24.88
CA GLU A 157 -16.70 -9.73 -24.82
C GLU A 157 -16.16 -8.73 -23.82
N PHE A 158 -15.22 -9.18 -23.00
CA PHE A 158 -14.55 -8.35 -22.01
C PHE A 158 -13.05 -8.30 -22.30
N ASN A 159 -12.61 -7.25 -22.98
CA ASN A 159 -11.20 -6.99 -23.29
C ASN A 159 -10.91 -5.48 -23.17
N PRO A 160 -10.94 -4.91 -21.95
CA PRO A 160 -10.80 -3.47 -21.77
C PRO A 160 -9.37 -3.01 -22.10
N ASN A 161 -9.28 -1.88 -22.77
CA ASN A 161 -8.01 -1.18 -22.96
C ASN A 161 -7.64 -0.44 -21.66
N MET A 162 -6.48 -0.77 -21.09
CA MET A 162 -6.01 -0.22 -19.82
C MET A 162 -5.89 1.32 -19.82
N GLN A 163 -5.57 1.93 -20.96
CA GLN A 163 -5.35 3.38 -21.10
C GLN A 163 -6.60 4.18 -21.51
N ILE A 164 -7.68 3.52 -21.87
CA ILE A 164 -8.91 4.15 -22.35
C ILE A 164 -10.09 3.79 -21.44
N ASP A 165 -10.32 2.47 -21.26
CA ASP A 165 -11.51 1.96 -20.59
C ASP A 165 -11.36 1.91 -19.07
N MET A 166 -10.11 1.77 -18.58
CA MET A 166 -9.83 1.57 -17.16
C MET A 166 -9.35 2.82 -16.42
N LEU A 167 -9.44 3.98 -17.04
CA LEU A 167 -9.20 5.25 -16.35
C LEU A 167 -10.44 5.64 -15.55
N PRO A 168 -10.36 5.80 -14.20
CA PRO A 168 -11.53 6.12 -13.40
C PRO A 168 -12.03 7.54 -13.62
N LEU A 169 -13.32 7.72 -13.56
CA LEU A 169 -13.95 9.04 -13.56
C LEU A 169 -13.52 9.79 -12.31
N PHE A 170 -13.00 11.01 -12.49
CA PHE A 170 -12.44 11.83 -11.44
C PHE A 170 -13.23 13.10 -11.18
N GLY A 171 -13.80 13.72 -12.23
CA GLY A 171 -14.59 14.93 -12.12
C GLY A 171 -15.09 15.44 -13.46
N ASN A 172 -15.52 16.70 -13.48
CA ASN A 172 -15.82 17.41 -14.73
C ASN A 172 -14.53 17.99 -15.36
N SER A 173 -14.64 18.56 -16.54
CA SER A 173 -13.50 19.10 -17.30
C SER A 173 -12.76 20.25 -16.61
N SER A 174 -13.37 20.90 -15.60
CA SER A 174 -12.74 21.96 -14.79
C SER A 174 -12.04 21.46 -13.54
N THR A 175 -12.10 20.15 -13.25
CA THR A 175 -11.47 19.57 -12.06
C THR A 175 -9.94 19.62 -12.17
N SER A 176 -9.28 20.22 -11.18
CA SER A 176 -7.83 20.31 -11.11
C SER A 176 -7.27 19.28 -10.12
N PHE A 177 -6.41 18.39 -10.60
CA PHE A 177 -5.71 17.42 -9.78
C PHE A 177 -4.82 18.10 -8.73
N ASP A 178 -4.09 19.15 -9.12
CA ASP A 178 -3.22 19.91 -8.21
C ASP A 178 -4.03 20.59 -7.10
N SER A 179 -5.22 21.10 -7.42
CA SER A 179 -6.09 21.71 -6.41
C SER A 179 -6.58 20.67 -5.38
N ILE A 180 -6.80 19.44 -5.80
CA ILE A 180 -7.16 18.35 -4.89
C ILE A 180 -5.94 17.94 -4.05
N LEU A 181 -4.76 17.78 -4.65
CA LEU A 181 -3.53 17.49 -3.90
C LEU A 181 -3.29 18.52 -2.79
N LYS A 182 -3.48 19.81 -3.08
CA LYS A 182 -3.29 20.89 -2.09
C LYS A 182 -4.21 20.80 -0.88
N LYS A 183 -5.36 20.16 -0.97
CA LYS A 183 -6.21 19.91 0.22
C LYS A 183 -5.51 19.03 1.25
N TYR A 184 -4.63 18.13 0.80
CA TYR A 184 -3.96 17.13 1.65
C TYR A 184 -2.56 17.54 2.09
N VAL A 185 -1.86 18.36 1.28
CA VAL A 185 -0.46 18.74 1.54
C VAL A 185 -0.27 20.24 1.80
N GLY A 186 -1.35 21.04 1.72
CA GLY A 186 -1.28 22.49 1.87
C GLY A 186 -0.78 23.18 0.62
N ASN A 187 -0.21 24.38 0.79
CA ASN A 187 0.24 25.25 -0.32
C ASN A 187 1.70 25.03 -0.71
N GLU A 188 2.37 24.03 -0.15
CA GLU A 188 3.75 23.68 -0.52
C GLU A 188 3.80 23.20 -1.97
N GLU A 189 4.94 23.37 -2.63
CA GLU A 189 5.14 22.89 -3.99
C GLU A 189 5.23 21.36 -4.01
N VAL A 190 4.33 20.71 -4.76
CA VAL A 190 4.36 19.26 -4.98
C VAL A 190 5.43 18.95 -6.01
N ILE A 191 6.45 18.18 -5.62
CA ILE A 191 7.55 17.79 -6.51
C ILE A 191 7.41 16.38 -7.06
N SER A 192 6.72 15.48 -6.35
CA SER A 192 6.50 14.11 -6.78
C SER A 192 5.39 13.45 -5.98
N HIS A 193 4.87 12.33 -6.48
CA HIS A 193 3.94 11.49 -5.74
C HIS A 193 4.05 10.02 -6.18
N ASP A 194 3.70 9.12 -5.26
CA ASP A 194 3.42 7.72 -5.48
C ASP A 194 2.00 7.43 -4.98
N LEU A 195 1.02 7.68 -5.85
CA LEU A 195 -0.40 7.51 -5.56
C LEU A 195 -0.95 6.31 -6.30
N PHE A 196 -1.82 5.56 -5.63
CA PHE A 196 -2.41 4.33 -6.14
C PHE A 196 -3.91 4.32 -5.93
N LEU A 197 -4.65 3.68 -6.83
CA LEU A 197 -6.04 3.35 -6.61
C LEU A 197 -6.15 2.20 -5.59
N TYR A 198 -7.23 2.21 -4.83
CA TYR A 198 -7.61 1.07 -3.99
C TYR A 198 -9.13 0.91 -3.94
N ASN A 199 -9.60 -0.31 -3.69
CA ASN A 199 -11.02 -0.55 -3.45
C ASN A 199 -11.41 -0.03 -2.06
N LYS A 200 -12.37 0.92 -1.99
CA LYS A 200 -12.87 1.52 -0.73
C LYS A 200 -13.82 0.60 0.05
N GLU A 201 -14.24 -0.53 -0.51
CA GLU A 201 -15.05 -1.49 0.23
C GLU A 201 -14.25 -2.04 1.42
N GLU A 202 -14.83 -1.90 2.61
CA GLU A 202 -14.18 -2.36 3.84
C GLU A 202 -14.15 -3.90 3.91
N ALA A 203 -13.07 -4.41 4.47
CA ALA A 203 -12.94 -5.81 4.84
C ALA A 203 -14.03 -6.20 5.84
N ARG A 204 -14.67 -7.35 5.64
CA ARG A 204 -15.76 -7.83 6.49
C ARG A 204 -15.82 -9.35 6.52
N LEU A 205 -16.48 -9.87 7.55
CA LEU A 205 -16.83 -11.27 7.59
C LEU A 205 -18.04 -11.53 6.70
N VAL A 206 -18.02 -12.64 5.99
CA VAL A 206 -19.08 -13.10 5.08
C VAL A 206 -19.29 -14.61 5.20
N GLY A 207 -20.35 -15.09 4.56
CA GLY A 207 -20.79 -16.48 4.67
C GLY A 207 -22.00 -16.61 5.61
N ALA A 208 -22.63 -17.76 5.61
CA ALA A 208 -23.86 -18.00 6.39
C ALA A 208 -23.62 -17.87 7.91
N SER A 209 -22.41 -18.14 8.36
CA SER A 209 -21.98 -18.07 9.77
C SER A 209 -20.79 -17.11 9.99
N ASN A 210 -20.53 -16.20 9.05
CA ASN A 210 -19.38 -15.29 9.06
C ASN A 210 -18.01 -16.03 9.09
N GLU A 211 -17.90 -17.14 8.38
CA GLU A 211 -16.75 -18.03 8.39
C GLU A 211 -15.61 -17.59 7.46
N TYR A 212 -15.87 -16.62 6.56
CA TYR A 212 -14.89 -16.13 5.60
C TYR A 212 -14.60 -14.64 5.80
N ILE A 213 -13.41 -14.20 5.35
CA ILE A 213 -13.05 -12.78 5.23
C ILE A 213 -13.17 -12.38 3.77
N LEU A 214 -13.95 -11.35 3.49
CA LEU A 214 -13.97 -10.67 2.20
C LEU A 214 -13.17 -9.37 2.31
N SER A 215 -12.09 -9.27 1.55
CA SER A 215 -11.28 -8.05 1.46
C SER A 215 -10.52 -8.01 0.14
N SER A 216 -10.15 -6.81 -0.30
CA SER A 216 -9.04 -6.60 -1.22
C SER A 216 -7.71 -6.69 -0.48
N ARG A 217 -6.61 -6.91 -1.20
CA ARG A 217 -5.22 -6.90 -0.66
C ARG A 217 -4.95 -7.96 0.42
N LEU A 218 -5.68 -9.09 0.43
CA LEU A 218 -5.35 -10.22 1.30
C LEU A 218 -3.95 -10.74 0.97
N ASP A 219 -3.64 -10.87 -0.30
CA ASP A 219 -2.29 -11.01 -0.82
C ASP A 219 -1.62 -9.63 -0.88
N ASP A 220 -0.55 -9.33 -0.10
CA ASP A 220 -0.01 -10.24 0.93
C ASP A 220 -0.06 -9.61 2.34
N LEU A 221 -1.04 -8.73 2.56
CA LEU A 221 -1.22 -8.06 3.85
C LEU A 221 -1.62 -9.04 4.97
N GLU A 222 -2.17 -10.21 4.63
CA GLU A 222 -2.45 -11.25 5.60
C GLU A 222 -1.16 -11.82 6.18
N CYS A 223 -0.20 -12.21 5.33
CA CYS A 223 1.10 -12.70 5.78
C CYS A 223 1.91 -11.60 6.45
N SER A 224 1.86 -10.37 5.93
CA SER A 224 2.53 -9.23 6.53
C SER A 224 2.07 -8.97 7.97
N TYR A 225 0.75 -8.96 8.20
CA TYR A 225 0.18 -8.79 9.53
C TYR A 225 0.49 -9.99 10.46
N THR A 226 0.25 -11.22 9.97
CA THR A 226 0.35 -12.41 10.80
C THR A 226 1.79 -12.73 11.18
N SER A 227 2.76 -12.50 10.30
CA SER A 227 4.18 -12.69 10.59
C SER A 227 4.69 -11.69 11.62
N ILE A 228 4.37 -10.40 11.50
CA ILE A 228 4.73 -9.38 12.49
C ILE A 228 4.04 -9.65 13.83
N LYS A 229 2.78 -10.03 13.81
CA LYS A 229 2.05 -10.40 15.03
C LYS A 229 2.68 -11.62 15.72
N ALA A 230 3.01 -12.66 14.95
CA ALA A 230 3.68 -13.84 15.47
C ALA A 230 5.07 -13.49 16.04
N LEU A 231 5.84 -12.62 15.36
CA LEU A 231 7.10 -12.12 15.89
C LEU A 231 6.92 -11.41 17.24
N ILE A 232 5.94 -10.51 17.34
CA ILE A 232 5.63 -9.78 18.58
C ILE A 232 5.31 -10.75 19.73
N GLU A 233 4.51 -11.77 19.48
CA GLU A 233 4.03 -12.74 20.48
C GLU A 233 5.03 -13.87 20.77
N SER A 234 6.05 -14.06 19.93
CA SER A 234 7.00 -15.16 20.06
C SER A 234 7.93 -15.01 21.28
N ASP A 235 8.28 -16.14 21.90
CA ASP A 235 9.40 -16.25 22.82
C ASP A 235 10.65 -16.66 22.01
N ALA A 236 11.47 -15.67 21.64
CA ALA A 236 12.60 -15.87 20.72
C ALA A 236 13.70 -16.75 21.34
N LYS A 237 13.80 -17.99 20.88
CA LYS A 237 14.92 -18.92 21.19
C LYS A 237 16.03 -18.88 20.16
N ALA A 238 15.77 -18.30 19.00
CA ALA A 238 16.69 -18.01 17.91
C ALA A 238 16.55 -16.53 17.52
N ILE A 239 17.43 -16.00 16.67
CA ILE A 239 17.20 -14.68 16.08
C ILE A 239 16.00 -14.82 15.14
N SER A 240 14.86 -14.28 15.58
CA SER A 240 13.60 -14.35 14.82
C SER A 240 13.40 -13.05 14.07
N LEU A 241 13.22 -13.15 12.75
CA LEU A 241 13.19 -12.02 11.84
C LEU A 241 11.96 -12.10 10.92
N CYS A 242 11.24 -11.00 10.78
CA CYS A 242 10.22 -10.80 9.76
C CYS A 242 10.65 -9.69 8.81
N ALA A 243 10.65 -9.98 7.51
CA ALA A 243 10.91 -9.01 6.45
C ALA A 243 9.62 -8.83 5.64
N VAL A 244 9.14 -7.58 5.54
CA VAL A 244 8.02 -7.19 4.70
C VAL A 244 8.57 -6.30 3.60
N PHE A 245 8.66 -6.83 2.40
CA PHE A 245 9.24 -6.15 1.24
C PHE A 245 8.19 -5.33 0.48
N ASN A 246 8.64 -4.52 -0.46
CA ASN A 246 7.78 -3.82 -1.42
C ASN A 246 8.19 -4.22 -2.84
N ASN A 247 7.34 -3.88 -3.82
CA ASN A 247 7.56 -4.12 -5.25
C ASN A 247 7.66 -5.62 -5.64
N GLU A 248 7.07 -6.51 -4.85
CA GLU A 248 6.95 -7.92 -5.23
C GLU A 248 6.18 -8.06 -6.53
N GLU A 249 5.06 -7.33 -6.67
CA GLU A 249 4.14 -7.33 -7.80
C GLU A 249 4.77 -6.87 -9.13
N VAL A 250 5.95 -6.27 -9.07
CA VAL A 250 6.71 -5.79 -10.24
C VAL A 250 8.12 -6.38 -10.32
N GLY A 251 8.37 -7.49 -9.60
CA GLY A 251 9.56 -8.33 -9.73
C GLY A 251 10.67 -8.10 -8.72
N SER A 252 10.41 -7.41 -7.60
CA SER A 252 11.30 -7.30 -6.41
C SER A 252 12.67 -6.66 -6.64
N ARG A 253 12.94 -6.03 -7.79
CA ARG A 253 14.26 -5.51 -8.17
C ARG A 253 14.51 -4.03 -7.82
N SER A 254 13.78 -3.51 -6.86
CA SER A 254 13.99 -2.15 -6.34
C SER A 254 14.78 -2.19 -5.02
N ASN A 255 15.18 -1.02 -4.53
CA ASN A 255 15.84 -0.90 -3.23
C ASN A 255 15.01 -1.41 -2.05
N ASN A 256 13.71 -1.62 -2.23
CA ASN A 256 12.75 -2.06 -1.22
C ASN A 256 12.25 -3.49 -1.44
N GLY A 257 12.68 -4.12 -2.54
CA GLY A 257 12.30 -5.46 -2.91
C GLY A 257 13.21 -6.53 -2.31
N ALA A 258 12.80 -7.79 -2.42
CA ALA A 258 13.54 -8.92 -1.89
C ALA A 258 14.89 -9.18 -2.59
N ASP A 259 15.06 -8.69 -3.84
CA ASP A 259 16.31 -8.76 -4.63
C ASP A 259 17.19 -7.49 -4.45
N SER A 260 16.97 -6.74 -3.36
CA SER A 260 17.80 -5.58 -3.01
C SER A 260 19.12 -5.98 -2.34
N THR A 261 20.12 -5.13 -2.46
CA THR A 261 21.40 -5.26 -1.77
C THR A 261 21.42 -4.46 -0.48
#